data_e95fe692571285979578a66eb78d522c
#
_entry.id   e95fe692571285979578a66eb78d522c
#
_cell.length_a   1.000
_cell.length_b   1.000
_cell.length_c   1.000
_cell.angle_alpha   90.00
_cell.angle_beta   90.00
_cell.angle_gamma   90.00
#
_symmetry.space_group_name_H-M   'P 1'
#
loop_
_entity.id
_entity.type
_entity.pdbx_description
1 polymer ?
#
loop_
_entity_poly.entity_id
_entity_poly.type
_entity_poly.pdbx_seq_one_letter_code
_entity_poly.pdbx_strand_id
1 'polypeptide(L)'
;MALMTAMRTRMHIFLWAILILFVLSISIGGLVGGVNIIDQLFGRVDPATAIGVVNGQKIPPDEFSRAVSARLEQIRDSGRELTDRDFEQARDQVWDDYIRDILIYQTIDDLDIEASDVEVLYHLQNIPPPFLVSDPTFQTDGAFDQGKYDQAINNPVGNEWGQIEQFMKSTYLPNIKLQEMINADVIITEDDVWSSYIKQHVNYTIDGIHVTTNSVQDDVSDPTEDELFDEYTRRIDDFNREEMRTLEVAAWEKKPSVDDSNRVLNDYSAIMDQLNEGSDFGELANTYTQDPGNQVSPDSGRGGNLGWFGSGQMVKPFEDAAFGASTGDIVGPVLSQFGYHIIKVNDRRTTDDKEELNASHILLKIEMGPNTLDALKRKSTLFSYDASDPTIGFAAAIDSHQVETKKTANITAGSSALRNFGPFRDAVRFAFDSQLDDVSDPLENDRYFIVARLDSILPEGTRSFEEVEGQIKNSLNQDRRLTATKVLAEQLREQFDHGTTFQEIKDNNDNVDLVSGDTKLLIRSFNRLGRSNFLVGALLKARTGDVIGPIKTTRGYGIVKVVDVSAIDSSDFEMKRDVIYKNIRSQRQSENFQNWYQNLRDQAEIVDNRKFYF
;
A
#
# COMPACT_ATOMS: atom_id res chain seq x y z
N MET A 1 15.07 72.13 24.87
CA MET A 1 15.18 71.90 26.33
C MET A 1 13.96 71.12 26.92
N ALA A 2 12.75 71.30 26.42
CA ALA A 2 11.56 70.67 26.98
C ALA A 2 11.54 69.12 26.84
N LEU A 3 12.15 68.51 25.78
CA LEU A 3 12.17 67.05 25.55
C LEU A 3 13.10 66.32 26.53
N MET A 4 14.25 66.94 26.88
CA MET A 4 15.20 66.34 27.83
C MET A 4 14.69 66.38 29.27
N THR A 5 13.90 67.39 29.65
CA THR A 5 13.29 67.48 30.98
C THR A 5 12.14 66.46 31.14
N ALA A 6 11.34 66.27 30.10
CA ALA A 6 10.28 65.25 30.09
C ALA A 6 10.86 63.82 30.13
N MET A 7 11.99 63.55 29.48
CA MET A 7 12.71 62.23 29.57
C MET A 7 13.26 62.04 30.99
N ARG A 8 13.79 63.08 31.65
CA ARG A 8 14.39 62.91 32.98
C ARG A 8 13.33 62.73 34.09
N THR A 9 12.15 63.30 33.97
CA THR A 9 11.05 63.12 34.92
C THR A 9 10.25 61.79 34.73
N ARG A 10 10.34 61.15 33.57
CA ARG A 10 9.70 59.85 33.27
C ARG A 10 10.70 58.76 33.04
N MET A 11 11.97 58.97 33.40
CA MET A 11 13.04 57.95 33.14
C MET A 11 12.77 56.64 33.83
N HIS A 12 12.10 56.60 34.97
CA HIS A 12 11.67 55.36 35.61
C HIS A 12 10.63 54.60 34.80
N ILE A 13 9.70 55.27 34.10
CA ILE A 13 8.72 54.63 33.22
C ILE A 13 9.43 54.05 31.99
N PHE A 14 10.41 54.76 31.45
CA PHE A 14 11.22 54.32 30.31
C PHE A 14 12.12 53.13 30.68
N LEU A 15 12.71 53.18 31.90
CA LEU A 15 13.47 52.06 32.44
C LEU A 15 12.60 50.81 32.68
N TRP A 16 11.38 51.00 33.20
CA TRP A 16 10.43 49.93 33.36
C TRP A 16 9.95 49.35 32.00
N ALA A 17 9.72 50.20 31.01
CA ALA A 17 9.36 49.74 29.66
C ALA A 17 10.51 48.97 29.01
N ILE A 18 11.77 49.42 29.16
CA ILE A 18 12.95 48.68 28.67
C ILE A 18 13.14 47.38 29.46
N LEU A 19 12.94 47.40 30.79
CA LEU A 19 13.04 46.20 31.61
C LEU A 19 11.96 45.18 31.24
N ILE A 20 10.73 45.62 31.02
CA ILE A 20 9.63 44.74 30.55
C ILE A 20 9.93 44.20 29.14
N LEU A 21 10.43 45.04 28.23
CA LEU A 21 10.84 44.60 26.88
C LEU A 21 12.04 43.65 26.94
N PHE A 22 12.97 43.85 27.86
CA PHE A 22 14.12 42.97 28.08
C PHE A 22 13.72 41.66 28.73
N VAL A 23 12.81 41.67 29.71
CA VAL A 23 12.24 40.46 30.31
C VAL A 23 11.38 39.70 29.29
N LEU A 24 10.58 40.42 28.49
CA LEU A 24 9.86 39.82 27.36
C LEU A 24 10.81 39.25 26.31
N SER A 25 11.90 39.94 25.97
CA SER A 25 12.94 39.44 25.05
C SER A 25 13.67 38.22 25.59
N ILE A 26 13.93 38.14 26.90
CA ILE A 26 14.51 36.96 27.53
C ILE A 26 13.49 35.82 27.62
N SER A 27 12.21 36.14 27.84
CA SER A 27 11.13 35.14 27.91
C SER A 27 10.74 34.61 26.51
N ILE A 28 10.91 35.42 25.47
CA ILE A 28 10.58 35.08 24.07
C ILE A 28 11.81 34.54 23.30
N GLY A 29 13.02 34.98 23.69
CA GLY A 29 14.29 34.59 23.07
C GLY A 29 15.20 33.85 24.04
N GLY A 30 14.87 32.66 24.45
CA GLY A 30 15.56 31.86 25.47
C GLY A 30 17.09 31.91 25.36
N LEU A 31 17.70 32.52 26.35
CA LEU A 31 19.15 32.74 26.45
C LEU A 31 19.82 31.56 27.15
N VAL A 32 19.63 30.39 26.77
CA VAL A 32 20.45 29.19 26.96
C VAL A 32 19.58 27.95 26.64
N GLY A 33 19.87 27.32 25.51
CA GLY A 33 19.31 26.04 25.12
C GLY A 33 18.03 26.12 24.28
N GLY A 34 18.17 26.46 23.07
CA GLY A 34 17.41 26.17 21.84
C GLY A 34 15.95 25.72 21.87
N VAL A 35 15.13 26.17 22.82
CA VAL A 35 13.69 25.86 22.78
C VAL A 35 12.96 27.14 22.34
N ASN A 36 12.51 27.16 21.09
CA ASN A 36 11.66 28.22 20.56
C ASN A 36 10.28 28.14 21.23
N ILE A 37 10.04 28.98 22.24
CA ILE A 37 8.73 29.09 22.92
C ILE A 37 7.61 29.46 21.92
N ILE A 38 7.97 30.14 20.82
CA ILE A 38 7.04 30.45 19.72
C ILE A 38 6.58 29.19 19.00
N ASP A 39 7.48 28.23 18.75
CA ASP A 39 7.12 26.94 18.10
C ASP A 39 6.26 26.06 19.01
N GLN A 40 6.45 26.15 20.34
CA GLN A 40 5.63 25.46 21.33
C GLN A 40 4.21 26.06 21.45
N LEU A 41 4.06 27.38 21.26
CA LEU A 41 2.77 28.08 21.25
C LEU A 41 1.96 27.83 19.95
N PHE A 42 2.62 27.46 18.86
CA PHE A 42 2.01 27.16 17.55
C PHE A 42 2.06 25.68 17.18
N GLY A 43 2.33 24.79 18.15
CA GLY A 43 2.37 23.33 17.91
C GLY A 43 3.52 22.87 17.01
N ARG A 44 4.52 23.75 16.73
CA ARG A 44 5.70 23.39 15.94
C ARG A 44 6.77 22.83 16.87
N VAL A 45 6.96 21.53 16.82
CA VAL A 45 8.08 20.88 17.51
C VAL A 45 9.32 21.02 16.65
N ASP A 46 10.43 21.43 17.27
CA ASP A 46 11.73 21.53 16.58
C ASP A 46 12.07 20.16 15.95
N PRO A 47 12.15 20.08 14.61
CA PRO A 47 12.51 18.85 13.91
C PRO A 47 13.82 18.23 14.40
N ALA A 48 14.77 19.02 14.89
CA ALA A 48 16.05 18.53 15.39
C ALA A 48 15.91 17.66 16.66
N THR A 49 14.77 17.70 17.36
CA THR A 49 14.56 16.99 18.63
C THR A 49 13.61 15.78 18.54
N ALA A 50 12.77 15.73 17.51
CA ALA A 50 11.79 14.66 17.35
C ALA A 50 11.40 14.47 15.89
N ILE A 51 11.38 13.22 15.43
CA ILE A 51 10.92 12.85 14.10
C ILE A 51 9.40 13.00 13.96
N GLY A 52 8.71 13.05 15.10
CA GLY A 52 7.30 13.35 15.21
C GLY A 52 6.85 13.43 16.65
N VAL A 53 5.60 13.86 16.83
CA VAL A 53 4.95 13.97 18.15
C VAL A 53 3.53 13.46 18.05
N VAL A 54 3.11 12.70 19.03
CA VAL A 54 1.74 12.17 19.16
C VAL A 54 1.20 12.55 20.52
N ASN A 55 0.17 13.41 20.57
CA ASN A 55 -0.42 13.94 21.81
C ASN A 55 0.65 14.45 22.79
N GLY A 56 1.65 15.19 22.30
CA GLY A 56 2.74 15.71 23.10
C GLY A 56 3.90 14.74 23.37
N GLN A 57 3.75 13.45 23.11
CA GLN A 57 4.82 12.45 23.25
C GLN A 57 5.73 12.48 22.04
N LYS A 58 7.02 12.73 22.25
CA LYS A 58 8.04 12.82 21.19
C LYS A 58 8.51 11.42 20.76
N ILE A 59 8.73 11.26 19.45
CA ILE A 59 9.39 10.09 18.87
C ILE A 59 10.85 10.46 18.59
N PRO A 60 11.84 9.88 19.30
CA PRO A 60 13.25 10.19 19.10
C PRO A 60 13.74 9.70 17.72
N PRO A 61 14.52 10.51 16.98
CA PRO A 61 15.00 10.15 15.64
C PRO A 61 15.89 8.90 15.60
N ASP A 62 16.70 8.70 16.65
CA ASP A 62 17.60 7.56 16.73
C ASP A 62 16.86 6.23 17.01
N GLU A 63 15.79 6.26 17.80
CA GLU A 63 14.94 5.09 18.03
C GLU A 63 14.17 4.72 16.76
N PHE A 64 13.60 5.70 16.10
CA PHE A 64 12.92 5.51 14.83
C PHE A 64 13.86 4.92 13.77
N SER A 65 15.07 5.47 13.63
CA SER A 65 16.07 4.99 12.66
C SER A 65 16.49 3.54 12.94
N ARG A 66 16.65 3.16 14.24
CA ARG A 66 16.92 1.77 14.62
C ARG A 66 15.78 0.83 14.25
N ALA A 67 14.53 1.25 14.47
CA ALA A 67 13.35 0.44 14.12
C ALA A 67 13.24 0.24 12.60
N VAL A 68 13.48 1.30 11.81
CA VAL A 68 13.54 1.21 10.34
C VAL A 68 14.64 0.26 9.89
N SER A 69 15.85 0.37 10.47
CA SER A 69 16.97 -0.51 10.14
C SER A 69 16.66 -1.97 10.44
N ALA A 70 16.06 -2.27 11.61
CA ALA A 70 15.64 -3.62 11.96
C ALA A 70 14.59 -4.17 10.97
N ARG A 71 13.66 -3.33 10.51
CA ARG A 71 12.66 -3.73 9.51
C ARG A 71 13.29 -4.05 8.16
N LEU A 72 14.25 -3.24 7.72
CA LEU A 72 15.00 -3.47 6.48
C LEU A 72 15.88 -4.73 6.56
N GLU A 73 16.45 -5.03 7.72
CA GLU A 73 17.23 -6.24 7.93
C GLU A 73 16.37 -7.50 7.79
N GLN A 74 15.15 -7.51 8.30
CA GLN A 74 14.18 -8.60 8.08
C GLN A 74 13.89 -8.85 6.59
N ILE A 75 13.81 -7.76 5.78
CA ILE A 75 13.62 -7.88 4.34
C ILE A 75 14.87 -8.47 3.68
N ARG A 76 16.06 -8.01 4.07
CA ARG A 76 17.35 -8.52 3.57
C ARG A 76 17.56 -10.00 3.89
N ASP A 77 17.18 -10.44 5.09
CA ASP A 77 17.30 -11.84 5.52
C ASP A 77 16.41 -12.78 4.69
N SER A 78 15.39 -12.25 4.01
CA SER A 78 14.60 -13.01 3.02
C SER A 78 15.35 -13.28 1.70
N GLY A 79 16.61 -12.82 1.57
CA GLY A 79 17.45 -13.00 0.37
C GLY A 79 17.15 -12.01 -0.77
N ARG A 80 16.40 -10.94 -0.51
CA ARG A 80 16.03 -9.92 -1.50
C ARG A 80 16.89 -8.67 -1.34
N GLU A 81 17.36 -8.10 -2.46
CA GLU A 81 17.98 -6.79 -2.45
C GLU A 81 16.96 -5.70 -2.09
N LEU A 82 17.41 -4.73 -1.28
CA LEU A 82 16.60 -3.61 -0.87
C LEU A 82 16.51 -2.58 -1.99
N THR A 83 15.31 -2.07 -2.22
CA THR A 83 15.02 -0.99 -3.17
C THR A 83 14.61 0.28 -2.43
N ASP A 84 14.65 1.45 -3.09
CA ASP A 84 14.15 2.72 -2.53
C ASP A 84 12.71 2.57 -1.99
N ARG A 85 11.89 1.78 -2.67
CA ARG A 85 10.52 1.49 -2.23
C ARG A 85 10.48 0.75 -0.89
N ASP A 86 11.43 -0.14 -0.64
CA ASP A 86 11.49 -0.87 0.63
C ASP A 86 11.85 0.08 1.78
N PHE A 87 12.74 1.03 1.55
CA PHE A 87 13.07 2.08 2.53
C PHE A 87 11.86 2.94 2.86
N GLU A 88 11.11 3.41 1.85
CA GLU A 88 9.90 4.21 2.07
C GLU A 88 8.82 3.40 2.82
N GLN A 89 8.55 2.18 2.38
CA GLN A 89 7.58 1.30 3.05
C GLN A 89 7.97 0.98 4.49
N ALA A 90 9.25 0.75 4.76
CA ALA A 90 9.72 0.50 6.12
C ALA A 90 9.53 1.74 7.02
N ARG A 91 9.83 2.94 6.51
CA ARG A 91 9.61 4.21 7.24
C ARG A 91 8.14 4.44 7.55
N ASP A 92 7.25 4.23 6.57
CA ASP A 92 5.82 4.41 6.74
C ASP A 92 5.24 3.39 7.74
N GLN A 93 5.63 2.13 7.63
CA GLN A 93 5.18 1.09 8.57
C GLN A 93 5.64 1.36 9.99
N VAL A 94 6.92 1.71 10.17
CA VAL A 94 7.47 2.04 11.49
C VAL A 94 6.79 3.28 12.07
N TRP A 95 6.48 4.28 11.25
CA TRP A 95 5.74 5.47 11.65
C TRP A 95 4.33 5.14 12.16
N ASP A 96 3.58 4.35 11.39
CA ASP A 96 2.24 3.92 11.78
C ASP A 96 2.26 3.03 13.03
N ASP A 97 3.30 2.18 13.18
CA ASP A 97 3.51 1.36 14.38
C ASP A 97 3.75 2.24 15.61
N TYR A 98 4.62 3.27 15.53
CA TYR A 98 4.85 4.20 16.64
C TYR A 98 3.58 4.96 17.04
N ILE A 99 2.82 5.49 16.06
CA ILE A 99 1.55 6.16 16.35
C ILE A 99 0.61 5.21 17.09
N ARG A 100 0.45 4.01 16.57
CA ARG A 100 -0.44 3.00 17.15
C ARG A 100 -0.03 2.66 18.58
N ASP A 101 1.24 2.39 18.80
CA ASP A 101 1.74 1.94 20.11
C ASP A 101 1.63 3.07 21.14
N ILE A 102 1.94 4.32 20.77
CA ILE A 102 1.79 5.49 21.64
C ILE A 102 0.32 5.71 22.01
N LEU A 103 -0.60 5.68 21.04
CA LEU A 103 -2.01 5.90 21.29
C LEU A 103 -2.63 4.80 22.16
N ILE A 104 -2.26 3.54 21.91
CA ILE A 104 -2.70 2.40 22.72
C ILE A 104 -2.15 2.54 24.16
N TYR A 105 -0.86 2.87 24.30
CA TYR A 105 -0.25 3.04 25.61
C TYR A 105 -0.90 4.18 26.40
N GLN A 106 -1.13 5.33 25.78
CA GLN A 106 -1.83 6.46 26.42
C GLN A 106 -3.24 6.08 26.85
N THR A 107 -3.96 5.31 26.01
CA THR A 107 -5.31 4.83 26.37
C THR A 107 -5.28 3.86 27.55
N ILE A 108 -4.27 2.97 27.63
CA ILE A 108 -4.09 2.04 28.75
C ILE A 108 -3.83 2.82 30.04
N ASP A 109 -2.99 3.86 29.99
CA ASP A 109 -2.67 4.73 31.11
C ASP A 109 -3.89 5.56 31.54
N ASP A 110 -4.58 6.21 30.60
CA ASP A 110 -5.78 7.01 30.84
C ASP A 110 -6.94 6.22 31.47
N LEU A 111 -7.02 4.93 31.18
CA LEU A 111 -8.06 4.02 31.70
C LEU A 111 -7.59 3.24 32.94
N ASP A 112 -6.40 3.51 33.48
CA ASP A 112 -5.80 2.79 34.61
C ASP A 112 -5.83 1.25 34.43
N ILE A 113 -5.53 0.77 33.21
CA ILE A 113 -5.54 -0.67 32.92
C ILE A 113 -4.23 -1.29 33.39
N GLU A 114 -4.27 -1.96 34.50
CA GLU A 114 -3.11 -2.63 35.12
C GLU A 114 -3.27 -4.16 35.13
N ALA A 115 -2.14 -4.87 35.16
CA ALA A 115 -2.09 -6.30 35.41
C ALA A 115 -1.41 -6.58 36.75
N SER A 116 -2.02 -7.45 37.55
CA SER A 116 -1.46 -7.91 38.83
C SER A 116 -0.46 -9.07 38.65
N ASP A 117 0.44 -9.27 39.62
CA ASP A 117 1.37 -10.41 39.58
C ASP A 117 0.64 -11.77 39.56
N VAL A 118 -0.55 -11.84 40.17
CA VAL A 118 -1.39 -13.04 40.15
C VAL A 118 -1.91 -13.34 38.75
N GLU A 119 -2.32 -12.31 38.01
CA GLU A 119 -2.78 -12.46 36.61
C GLU A 119 -1.62 -12.87 35.71
N VAL A 120 -0.44 -12.28 35.89
CA VAL A 120 0.76 -12.65 35.13
C VAL A 120 1.08 -14.12 35.34
N LEU A 121 1.14 -14.57 36.60
CA LEU A 121 1.42 -15.96 36.92
C LEU A 121 0.36 -16.92 36.38
N TYR A 122 -0.92 -16.55 36.50
CA TYR A 122 -2.04 -17.33 35.94
C TYR A 122 -1.90 -17.51 34.44
N HIS A 123 -1.62 -16.43 33.70
CA HIS A 123 -1.47 -16.48 32.23
C HIS A 123 -0.25 -17.33 31.85
N LEU A 124 0.90 -17.10 32.46
CA LEU A 124 2.09 -17.90 32.18
C LEU A 124 1.87 -19.40 32.42
N GLN A 125 1.12 -19.77 33.45
CA GLN A 125 0.89 -21.18 33.78
C GLN A 125 -0.22 -21.84 32.94
N ASN A 126 -1.30 -21.09 32.57
CA ASN A 126 -2.51 -21.69 32.03
C ASN A 126 -2.81 -21.25 30.58
N ILE A 127 -2.30 -20.09 30.17
CA ILE A 127 -2.56 -19.49 28.85
C ILE A 127 -1.23 -18.90 28.32
N PRO A 128 -0.25 -19.76 27.98
CA PRO A 128 1.05 -19.27 27.51
C PRO A 128 0.90 -18.31 26.32
N PRO A 129 1.57 -17.14 26.37
CA PRO A 129 1.50 -16.20 25.24
C PRO A 129 2.05 -16.81 23.95
N PRO A 130 1.53 -16.42 22.77
CA PRO A 130 1.96 -16.97 21.49
C PRO A 130 3.47 -16.87 21.23
N PHE A 131 4.13 -15.81 21.71
CA PHE A 131 5.57 -15.64 21.53
C PHE A 131 6.40 -16.69 22.31
N LEU A 132 5.89 -17.21 23.43
CA LEU A 132 6.52 -18.32 24.15
C LEU A 132 6.15 -19.67 23.51
N VAL A 133 4.91 -19.82 23.03
CA VAL A 133 4.47 -21.04 22.32
C VAL A 133 5.26 -21.26 21.02
N SER A 134 5.64 -20.18 20.33
CA SER A 134 6.40 -20.22 19.08
C SER A 134 7.92 -20.25 19.27
N ASP A 135 8.42 -20.08 20.50
CA ASP A 135 9.85 -20.09 20.78
C ASP A 135 10.42 -21.51 20.57
N PRO A 136 11.47 -21.68 19.76
CA PRO A 136 12.10 -22.98 19.50
C PRO A 136 12.56 -23.70 20.76
N THR A 137 12.88 -22.98 21.85
CA THR A 137 13.28 -23.55 23.16
C THR A 137 12.17 -24.42 23.75
N PHE A 138 10.91 -24.06 23.52
CA PHE A 138 9.73 -24.75 24.04
C PHE A 138 9.05 -25.64 22.98
N GLN A 139 9.77 -25.99 21.90
CA GLN A 139 9.25 -26.86 20.85
C GLN A 139 9.97 -28.21 20.80
N THR A 140 9.25 -29.24 20.34
CA THR A 140 9.78 -30.53 19.96
C THR A 140 9.17 -30.88 18.60
N ASP A 141 10.03 -31.18 17.61
CA ASP A 141 9.62 -31.47 16.21
C ASP A 141 8.72 -30.37 15.58
N GLY A 142 8.98 -29.12 15.95
CA GLY A 142 8.23 -27.95 15.44
C GLY A 142 6.86 -27.73 16.10
N ALA A 143 6.50 -28.51 17.13
CA ALA A 143 5.28 -28.33 17.90
C ALA A 143 5.60 -27.92 19.36
N PHE A 144 4.72 -27.09 19.95
CA PHE A 144 4.88 -26.68 21.36
C PHE A 144 4.88 -27.88 22.30
N ASP A 145 5.90 -27.95 23.17
CA ASP A 145 6.11 -28.99 24.17
C ASP A 145 5.78 -28.46 25.56
N GLN A 146 4.57 -28.77 26.03
CA GLN A 146 4.06 -28.35 27.33
C GLN A 146 5.01 -28.82 28.47
N GLY A 147 5.63 -30.01 28.33
CA GLY A 147 6.52 -30.54 29.39
C GLY A 147 7.80 -29.71 29.51
N LYS A 148 8.41 -29.29 28.40
CA LYS A 148 9.57 -28.40 28.43
C LYS A 148 9.19 -27.03 29.01
N TYR A 149 8.04 -26.51 28.63
CA TYR A 149 7.54 -25.24 29.12
C TYR A 149 7.27 -25.27 30.63
N ASP A 150 6.56 -26.28 31.12
CA ASP A 150 6.26 -26.46 32.55
C ASP A 150 7.54 -26.64 33.36
N GLN A 151 8.54 -27.37 32.84
CA GLN A 151 9.83 -27.53 33.49
C GLN A 151 10.56 -26.19 33.62
N ALA A 152 10.54 -25.34 32.59
CA ALA A 152 11.19 -24.03 32.59
C ALA A 152 10.51 -23.05 33.55
N ILE A 153 9.18 -23.02 33.63
CA ILE A 153 8.44 -22.19 34.59
C ILE A 153 8.69 -22.63 36.03
N ASN A 154 8.64 -23.94 36.30
CA ASN A 154 8.77 -24.44 37.65
C ASN A 154 10.22 -24.46 38.19
N ASN A 155 11.21 -24.42 37.30
CA ASN A 155 12.63 -24.42 37.63
C ASN A 155 13.37 -23.31 36.84
N PRO A 156 13.09 -22.04 37.11
CA PRO A 156 13.70 -20.94 36.38
C PRO A 156 15.21 -20.90 36.53
N VAL A 157 15.92 -20.78 35.41
CA VAL A 157 17.37 -20.62 35.35
C VAL A 157 17.68 -19.16 35.02
N GLY A 158 18.32 -18.46 35.98
CA GLY A 158 18.68 -17.04 35.76
C GLY A 158 17.54 -16.05 35.97
N ASN A 159 17.63 -14.86 35.34
CA ASN A 159 16.66 -13.76 35.48
C ASN A 159 15.76 -13.57 34.20
N GLU A 160 15.71 -14.54 33.33
CA GLU A 160 14.98 -14.44 32.05
C GLU A 160 13.46 -14.30 32.27
N TRP A 161 12.92 -15.06 33.22
CA TRP A 161 11.51 -14.97 33.59
C TRP A 161 11.12 -13.61 34.18
N GLY A 162 12.01 -12.95 34.92
CA GLY A 162 11.74 -11.61 35.45
C GLY A 162 11.51 -10.56 34.34
N GLN A 163 12.19 -10.68 33.20
CA GLN A 163 11.96 -9.80 32.04
C GLN A 163 10.63 -10.14 31.34
N ILE A 164 10.32 -11.43 31.22
CA ILE A 164 9.05 -11.90 30.65
C ILE A 164 7.88 -11.46 31.53
N GLU A 165 7.98 -11.66 32.85
CA GLU A 165 6.97 -11.23 33.84
C GLU A 165 6.74 -9.70 33.76
N GLN A 166 7.81 -8.93 33.70
CA GLN A 166 7.71 -7.47 33.55
C GLN A 166 7.04 -7.07 32.26
N PHE A 167 7.40 -7.68 31.13
CA PHE A 167 6.74 -7.45 29.83
C PHE A 167 5.26 -7.85 29.87
N MET A 168 4.94 -9.01 30.44
CA MET A 168 3.57 -9.46 30.64
C MET A 168 2.74 -8.45 31.43
N LYS A 169 3.33 -7.93 32.51
CA LYS A 169 2.65 -7.01 33.44
C LYS A 169 2.46 -5.62 32.84
N SER A 170 3.52 -5.07 32.23
CA SER A 170 3.51 -3.67 31.76
C SER A 170 2.97 -3.49 30.36
N THR A 171 2.93 -4.55 29.54
CA THR A 171 2.64 -4.41 28.12
C THR A 171 1.61 -5.44 27.63
N TYR A 172 1.90 -6.73 27.76
CA TYR A 172 1.08 -7.77 27.12
C TYR A 172 -0.33 -7.85 27.71
N LEU A 173 -0.47 -8.01 29.02
CA LEU A 173 -1.78 -8.16 29.66
C LEU A 173 -2.62 -6.88 29.64
N PRO A 174 -2.07 -5.67 29.85
CA PRO A 174 -2.84 -4.44 29.64
C PRO A 174 -3.39 -4.31 28.24
N ASN A 175 -2.62 -4.67 27.20
CA ASN A 175 -3.11 -4.70 25.81
C ASN A 175 -4.25 -5.71 25.61
N ILE A 176 -4.13 -6.93 26.16
CA ILE A 176 -5.22 -7.93 26.11
C ILE A 176 -6.48 -7.39 26.78
N LYS A 177 -6.36 -6.82 27.99
CA LYS A 177 -7.50 -6.24 28.72
C LYS A 177 -8.16 -5.10 27.94
N LEU A 178 -7.35 -4.22 27.33
CA LEU A 178 -7.88 -3.15 26.48
C LEU A 178 -8.66 -3.73 25.28
N GLN A 179 -8.10 -4.75 24.60
CA GLN A 179 -8.80 -5.41 23.50
C GLN A 179 -10.09 -6.09 23.96
N GLU A 180 -10.10 -6.72 25.14
CA GLU A 180 -11.30 -7.30 25.72
C GLU A 180 -12.37 -6.24 26.03
N MET A 181 -11.97 -5.09 26.59
CA MET A 181 -12.87 -3.95 26.85
C MET A 181 -13.47 -3.40 25.56
N ILE A 182 -12.63 -3.15 24.54
CA ILE A 182 -13.09 -2.66 23.24
C ILE A 182 -14.09 -3.64 22.61
N ASN A 183 -13.85 -4.94 22.77
CA ASN A 183 -14.67 -5.99 22.16
C ASN A 183 -15.79 -6.52 23.06
N ALA A 184 -16.03 -5.91 24.23
CA ALA A 184 -17.07 -6.37 25.17
C ALA A 184 -18.46 -6.39 24.57
N ASP A 185 -18.76 -5.46 23.66
CA ASP A 185 -20.06 -5.34 22.97
C ASP A 185 -20.18 -6.22 21.71
N VAL A 186 -19.13 -6.98 21.36
CA VAL A 186 -19.16 -7.87 20.19
C VAL A 186 -19.93 -9.14 20.52
N ILE A 187 -21.22 -9.12 20.21
CA ILE A 187 -22.12 -10.25 20.41
C ILE A 187 -22.34 -10.94 19.06
N ILE A 188 -22.20 -12.26 19.02
CA ILE A 188 -22.52 -13.10 17.87
C ILE A 188 -23.77 -13.91 18.20
N THR A 189 -24.79 -13.74 17.38
CA THR A 189 -26.07 -14.45 17.52
C THR A 189 -26.08 -15.72 16.67
N GLU A 190 -27.00 -16.65 16.99
CA GLU A 190 -27.24 -17.82 16.13
C GLU A 190 -27.69 -17.41 14.72
N ASP A 191 -28.44 -16.31 14.58
CA ASP A 191 -28.85 -15.77 13.29
C ASP A 191 -27.65 -15.28 12.46
N ASP A 192 -26.60 -14.75 13.10
CA ASP A 192 -25.36 -14.37 12.40
C ASP A 192 -24.66 -15.61 11.83
N VAL A 193 -24.56 -16.67 12.64
CA VAL A 193 -23.93 -17.92 12.23
C VAL A 193 -24.73 -18.58 11.12
N TRP A 194 -26.04 -18.65 11.26
CA TRP A 194 -26.95 -19.20 10.26
C TRP A 194 -26.90 -18.42 8.94
N SER A 195 -26.99 -17.08 9.03
CA SER A 195 -26.90 -16.21 7.86
C SER A 195 -25.56 -16.34 7.14
N SER A 196 -24.47 -16.49 7.88
CA SER A 196 -23.14 -16.71 7.29
C SER A 196 -23.04 -18.06 6.58
N TYR A 197 -23.61 -19.12 7.18
CA TYR A 197 -23.67 -20.43 6.55
C TYR A 197 -24.48 -20.37 5.25
N ILE A 198 -25.67 -19.77 5.27
CA ILE A 198 -26.51 -19.64 4.06
C ILE A 198 -25.76 -18.89 2.97
N LYS A 199 -25.10 -17.78 3.27
CA LYS A 199 -24.34 -16.99 2.30
C LYS A 199 -23.28 -17.82 1.58
N GLN A 200 -22.68 -18.79 2.25
CA GLN A 200 -21.53 -19.55 1.78
C GLN A 200 -21.89 -20.91 1.17
N HIS A 201 -23.05 -21.49 1.49
CA HIS A 201 -23.37 -22.88 1.16
C HIS A 201 -24.71 -23.05 0.44
N VAL A 202 -25.60 -22.05 0.43
CA VAL A 202 -26.91 -22.13 -0.20
C VAL A 202 -26.92 -21.36 -1.51
N ASN A 203 -27.25 -22.03 -2.61
CA ASN A 203 -27.40 -21.41 -3.90
C ASN A 203 -28.78 -20.80 -4.06
N TYR A 204 -28.83 -19.61 -4.62
CA TYR A 204 -30.05 -18.93 -5.02
C TYR A 204 -30.07 -18.82 -6.54
N THR A 205 -31.18 -19.24 -7.15
CA THR A 205 -31.45 -19.04 -8.58
C THR A 205 -32.45 -17.90 -8.69
N ILE A 206 -32.10 -16.87 -9.46
CA ILE A 206 -32.94 -15.70 -9.64
C ILE A 206 -33.20 -15.39 -11.10
N ASP A 207 -34.39 -14.89 -11.39
CA ASP A 207 -34.75 -14.15 -12.58
C ASP A 207 -34.97 -12.69 -12.21
N GLY A 208 -34.78 -11.76 -13.13
CA GLY A 208 -35.05 -10.36 -12.83
C GLY A 208 -34.59 -9.39 -13.91
N ILE A 209 -34.68 -8.12 -13.54
CA ILE A 209 -34.17 -7.02 -14.34
C ILE A 209 -33.27 -6.12 -13.51
N HIS A 210 -32.32 -5.49 -14.18
CA HIS A 210 -31.47 -4.44 -13.63
C HIS A 210 -31.66 -3.15 -14.39
N VAL A 211 -32.15 -2.14 -13.70
CA VAL A 211 -32.34 -0.77 -14.22
C VAL A 211 -31.13 0.04 -13.83
N THR A 212 -30.27 0.37 -14.79
CA THR A 212 -29.04 1.12 -14.56
C THR A 212 -29.27 2.62 -14.66
N THR A 213 -28.36 3.44 -14.13
CA THR A 213 -28.41 4.90 -14.28
C THR A 213 -28.32 5.36 -15.74
N ASN A 214 -27.85 4.50 -16.65
CA ASN A 214 -27.84 4.78 -18.08
C ASN A 214 -29.25 4.73 -18.70
N SER A 215 -30.17 3.99 -18.09
CA SER A 215 -31.56 3.87 -18.58
C SER A 215 -32.33 5.18 -18.54
N VAL A 216 -31.89 6.15 -17.75
CA VAL A 216 -32.53 7.45 -17.54
C VAL A 216 -31.60 8.62 -17.90
N GLN A 217 -30.53 8.36 -18.67
CA GLN A 217 -29.51 9.38 -18.95
C GLN A 217 -30.09 10.59 -19.67
N ASP A 218 -31.00 10.38 -20.61
CA ASP A 218 -31.63 11.42 -21.45
C ASP A 218 -32.83 12.07 -20.77
N ASP A 219 -33.33 11.50 -19.66
CA ASP A 219 -34.51 11.99 -18.94
C ASP A 219 -34.18 12.97 -17.82
N VAL A 220 -32.91 13.12 -17.50
CA VAL A 220 -32.42 13.94 -16.39
C VAL A 220 -31.76 15.21 -16.91
N SER A 221 -32.36 16.37 -16.58
CA SER A 221 -31.78 17.68 -16.92
C SER A 221 -30.52 17.95 -16.10
N ASP A 222 -29.55 18.61 -16.74
CA ASP A 222 -28.36 19.12 -16.05
C ASP A 222 -28.73 20.07 -14.89
N PRO A 223 -27.94 20.12 -13.82
CA PRO A 223 -28.09 21.11 -12.76
C PRO A 223 -27.94 22.53 -13.31
N THR A 224 -28.69 23.45 -12.75
CA THR A 224 -28.52 24.90 -13.03
C THR A 224 -27.25 25.42 -12.34
N GLU A 225 -26.76 26.58 -12.77
CA GLU A 225 -25.60 27.24 -12.17
C GLU A 225 -25.84 27.55 -10.68
N ASP A 226 -27.05 27.99 -10.32
CA ASP A 226 -27.43 28.24 -8.92
C ASP A 226 -27.34 26.96 -8.07
N GLU A 227 -27.84 25.82 -8.57
CA GLU A 227 -27.74 24.54 -7.86
C GLU A 227 -26.29 24.06 -7.72
N LEU A 228 -25.45 24.29 -8.71
CA LEU A 228 -24.03 23.97 -8.62
C LEU A 228 -23.32 24.83 -7.56
N PHE A 229 -23.64 26.13 -7.52
CA PHE A 229 -23.06 27.06 -6.57
C PHE A 229 -23.56 26.81 -5.12
N ASP A 230 -24.84 26.47 -4.96
CA ASP A 230 -25.39 26.08 -3.66
C ASP A 230 -24.71 24.82 -3.11
N GLU A 231 -24.48 23.81 -3.97
CA GLU A 231 -23.78 22.59 -3.60
C GLU A 231 -22.30 22.85 -3.27
N TYR A 232 -21.63 23.73 -4.03
CA TYR A 232 -20.29 24.19 -3.73
C TYR A 232 -20.20 24.80 -2.33
N THR A 233 -21.13 25.74 -2.04
CA THR A 233 -21.17 26.45 -0.76
C THR A 233 -21.42 25.47 0.41
N ARG A 234 -22.31 24.52 0.19
CA ARG A 234 -22.66 23.50 1.20
C ARG A 234 -21.47 22.57 1.53
N ARG A 235 -20.60 22.32 0.56
CA ARG A 235 -19.47 21.40 0.65
C ARG A 235 -18.11 22.09 0.59
N ILE A 236 -18.04 23.37 0.94
CA ILE A 236 -16.85 24.19 0.74
C ILE A 236 -15.61 23.60 1.44
N ASP A 237 -15.79 22.97 2.59
CA ASP A 237 -14.72 22.34 3.35
C ASP A 237 -14.13 21.10 2.65
N ASP A 238 -14.95 20.39 1.83
CA ASP A 238 -14.51 19.24 1.04
C ASP A 238 -13.55 19.63 -0.10
N PHE A 239 -13.48 20.91 -0.44
CA PHE A 239 -12.67 21.47 -1.53
C PHE A 239 -11.37 22.11 -1.06
N ASN A 240 -11.03 21.98 0.21
CA ASN A 240 -9.73 22.39 0.71
C ASN A 240 -8.62 21.55 0.08
N ARG A 241 -7.50 22.19 -0.23
CA ARG A 241 -6.30 21.54 -0.74
C ARG A 241 -5.07 21.99 0.04
N GLU A 242 -4.12 21.10 0.17
CA GLU A 242 -2.77 21.44 0.63
C GLU A 242 -2.00 22.19 -0.45
N GLU A 243 -0.88 22.82 -0.07
CA GLU A 243 0.07 23.35 -1.05
C GLU A 243 0.55 22.23 -1.97
N MET A 244 0.47 22.46 -3.28
CA MET A 244 0.93 21.53 -4.31
C MET A 244 1.97 22.17 -5.20
N ARG A 245 2.94 21.36 -5.67
CA ARG A 245 3.99 21.83 -6.57
C ARG A 245 4.08 20.94 -7.81
N THR A 246 4.55 21.51 -8.90
CA THR A 246 4.76 20.81 -10.16
C THR A 246 6.22 20.92 -10.53
N LEU A 247 6.84 19.78 -10.83
CA LEU A 247 8.18 19.71 -11.38
C LEU A 247 8.13 19.37 -12.87
N GLU A 248 8.96 20.03 -13.65
CA GLU A 248 9.36 19.58 -14.99
C GLU A 248 10.68 18.82 -14.86
N VAL A 249 10.69 17.55 -15.30
CA VAL A 249 11.76 16.60 -15.00
C VAL A 249 12.39 16.10 -16.30
N ALA A 250 13.70 16.33 -16.45
CA ALA A 250 14.57 15.66 -17.41
C ALA A 250 15.13 14.39 -16.76
N ALA A 251 15.06 13.22 -17.43
CA ALA A 251 15.40 11.95 -16.82
C ALA A 251 16.27 11.06 -17.70
N TRP A 252 17.20 10.37 -17.07
CA TRP A 252 18.07 9.34 -17.67
C TRP A 252 17.83 8.02 -16.96
N GLU A 253 17.18 7.10 -17.66
CA GLU A 253 16.89 5.77 -17.10
C GLU A 253 18.17 4.95 -17.00
N LYS A 254 18.38 4.33 -15.84
CA LYS A 254 19.50 3.43 -15.57
C LYS A 254 19.25 2.08 -16.25
N LYS A 255 19.66 2.00 -17.52
CA LYS A 255 19.59 0.78 -18.34
C LYS A 255 20.98 0.40 -18.83
N PRO A 256 21.26 -0.91 -18.98
CA PRO A 256 22.48 -1.36 -19.61
C PRO A 256 22.66 -0.75 -21.01
N SER A 257 23.88 -0.38 -21.34
CA SER A 257 24.27 0.13 -22.64
C SER A 257 24.59 -1.00 -23.63
N VAL A 258 24.83 -0.60 -24.89
CA VAL A 258 25.38 -1.53 -25.90
C VAL A 258 26.76 -2.05 -25.49
N ASP A 259 27.57 -1.23 -24.83
CA ASP A 259 28.91 -1.65 -24.34
C ASP A 259 28.78 -2.70 -23.21
N ASP A 260 27.78 -2.58 -22.35
CA ASP A 260 27.48 -3.60 -21.33
C ASP A 260 27.08 -4.92 -21.99
N SER A 261 26.22 -4.87 -23.01
CA SER A 261 25.82 -6.05 -23.79
C SER A 261 27.02 -6.69 -24.49
N ASN A 262 27.93 -5.86 -25.09
CA ASN A 262 29.15 -6.35 -25.74
C ASN A 262 30.12 -7.01 -24.74
N ARG A 263 30.21 -6.50 -23.51
CA ARG A 263 31.01 -7.13 -22.47
C ARG A 263 30.48 -8.54 -22.17
N VAL A 264 29.17 -8.69 -22.00
CA VAL A 264 28.54 -10.01 -21.76
C VAL A 264 28.72 -10.95 -22.98
N LEU A 265 28.70 -10.43 -24.21
CA LEU A 265 29.01 -11.23 -25.41
C LEU A 265 30.48 -11.67 -25.47
N ASN A 266 31.42 -10.90 -24.93
CA ASN A 266 32.80 -11.34 -24.78
C ASN A 266 32.90 -12.48 -23.75
N ASP A 267 32.19 -12.37 -22.60
CA ASP A 267 32.12 -13.44 -21.61
C ASP A 267 31.49 -14.72 -22.22
N TYR A 268 30.40 -14.56 -22.98
CA TYR A 268 29.82 -15.65 -23.77
C TYR A 268 30.86 -16.33 -24.69
N SER A 269 31.60 -15.54 -25.44
CA SER A 269 32.62 -16.08 -26.39
C SER A 269 33.69 -16.86 -25.63
N ALA A 270 34.19 -16.33 -24.50
CA ALA A 270 35.17 -17.02 -23.68
C ALA A 270 34.67 -18.35 -23.09
N ILE A 271 33.40 -18.42 -22.73
CA ILE A 271 32.76 -19.67 -22.26
C ILE A 271 32.62 -20.67 -23.43
N MET A 272 32.21 -20.21 -24.61
CA MET A 272 32.09 -21.06 -25.79
C MET A 272 33.45 -21.61 -26.22
N ASP A 273 34.53 -20.84 -26.13
CA ASP A 273 35.88 -21.33 -26.39
C ASP A 273 36.27 -22.45 -25.44
N GLN A 274 36.00 -22.32 -24.14
CA GLN A 274 36.25 -23.39 -23.15
C GLN A 274 35.38 -24.65 -23.43
N LEU A 275 34.13 -24.49 -23.85
CA LEU A 275 33.27 -25.61 -24.26
C LEU A 275 33.81 -26.32 -25.49
N ASN A 276 34.31 -25.57 -26.47
CA ASN A 276 34.94 -26.10 -27.68
C ASN A 276 36.28 -26.81 -27.40
N GLU A 277 36.99 -26.42 -26.35
CA GLU A 277 38.21 -27.06 -25.85
C GLU A 277 37.90 -28.32 -25.01
N GLY A 278 36.63 -28.63 -24.76
CA GLY A 278 36.18 -29.85 -24.11
C GLY A 278 35.91 -29.71 -22.61
N SER A 279 35.79 -28.50 -22.07
CA SER A 279 35.36 -28.28 -20.68
C SER A 279 33.96 -28.79 -20.45
N ASP A 280 33.66 -29.30 -19.24
CA ASP A 280 32.35 -29.77 -18.88
C ASP A 280 31.34 -28.63 -18.75
N PHE A 281 30.18 -28.78 -19.40
CA PHE A 281 29.12 -27.77 -19.39
C PHE A 281 28.59 -27.47 -17.97
N GLY A 282 28.44 -28.51 -17.15
CA GLY A 282 27.92 -28.35 -15.79
C GLY A 282 28.89 -27.61 -14.87
N GLU A 283 30.19 -27.86 -15.02
CA GLU A 283 31.22 -27.12 -14.27
C GLU A 283 31.25 -25.64 -14.67
N LEU A 284 31.14 -25.35 -15.97
CA LEU A 284 31.08 -23.96 -16.46
C LEU A 284 29.74 -23.30 -16.04
N ALA A 285 28.63 -24.04 -16.05
CA ALA A 285 27.36 -23.53 -15.56
C ALA A 285 27.43 -23.19 -14.07
N ASN A 286 28.03 -24.03 -13.24
CA ASN A 286 28.19 -23.74 -11.82
C ASN A 286 29.13 -22.53 -11.57
N THR A 287 30.04 -22.26 -12.48
CA THR A 287 31.02 -21.16 -12.34
C THR A 287 30.48 -19.82 -12.84
N TYR A 288 29.77 -19.83 -13.97
CA TYR A 288 29.44 -18.59 -14.69
C TYR A 288 27.97 -18.22 -14.71
N THR A 289 27.05 -19.18 -14.43
CA THR A 289 25.64 -18.82 -14.51
C THR A 289 25.22 -17.85 -13.40
N GLN A 290 24.46 -16.85 -13.79
CA GLN A 290 23.82 -15.90 -12.88
C GLN A 290 22.34 -16.23 -12.63
N ASP A 291 21.93 -17.48 -12.94
CA ASP A 291 20.61 -17.98 -12.61
C ASP A 291 20.55 -18.39 -11.14
N PRO A 292 19.74 -17.71 -10.28
CA PRO A 292 19.58 -18.10 -8.88
C PRO A 292 19.07 -19.53 -8.70
N GLY A 293 18.33 -20.06 -9.68
CA GLY A 293 17.78 -21.44 -9.67
C GLY A 293 18.85 -22.52 -9.78
N ASN A 294 20.07 -22.17 -10.20
CA ASN A 294 21.19 -23.11 -10.27
C ASN A 294 21.78 -23.45 -8.90
N GLN A 295 21.65 -22.57 -7.91
CA GLN A 295 22.31 -22.72 -6.61
C GLN A 295 21.55 -23.73 -5.72
N VAL A 296 22.24 -24.74 -5.20
CA VAL A 296 21.72 -25.75 -4.26
C VAL A 296 22.20 -25.47 -2.83
N SER A 297 23.45 -25.07 -2.69
CA SER A 297 24.08 -24.61 -1.44
C SER A 297 25.11 -23.53 -1.77
N PRO A 298 25.70 -22.82 -0.80
CA PRO A 298 26.69 -21.78 -1.06
C PRO A 298 27.84 -22.21 -1.98
N ASP A 299 28.22 -23.49 -1.93
CA ASP A 299 29.36 -24.06 -2.67
C ASP A 299 28.95 -25.11 -3.71
N SER A 300 27.64 -25.25 -4.06
CA SER A 300 27.16 -26.29 -4.96
C SER A 300 26.04 -25.81 -5.86
N GLY A 301 26.18 -26.06 -7.17
CA GLY A 301 25.17 -25.78 -8.19
C GLY A 301 24.61 -27.07 -8.83
N ARG A 302 23.56 -26.90 -9.65
CA ARG A 302 22.91 -27.98 -10.41
C ARG A 302 23.53 -28.23 -11.79
N GLY A 303 24.66 -27.58 -12.11
CA GLY A 303 25.26 -27.64 -13.44
C GLY A 303 24.38 -27.01 -14.53
N GLY A 304 23.58 -26.02 -14.19
CA GLY A 304 22.63 -25.37 -15.08
C GLY A 304 21.38 -26.18 -15.41
N ASN A 305 21.18 -27.34 -14.82
CA ASN A 305 20.08 -28.27 -15.17
C ASN A 305 18.71 -27.71 -14.77
N LEU A 306 17.83 -27.52 -15.77
CA LEU A 306 16.47 -27.04 -15.62
C LEU A 306 15.44 -28.18 -15.44
N GLY A 307 15.87 -29.43 -15.60
CA GLY A 307 14.97 -30.57 -15.61
C GLY A 307 14.18 -30.70 -16.92
N TRP A 308 13.05 -31.45 -16.87
CA TRP A 308 12.15 -31.63 -17.99
C TRP A 308 11.11 -30.50 -18.04
N PHE A 309 10.89 -29.92 -19.23
CA PHE A 309 9.88 -28.91 -19.48
C PHE A 309 9.24 -29.07 -20.85
N GLY A 310 7.97 -28.74 -20.96
CA GLY A 310 7.20 -28.68 -22.18
C GLY A 310 7.06 -27.28 -22.75
N SER A 311 6.44 -27.17 -23.93
CA SER A 311 6.16 -25.89 -24.57
C SER A 311 5.27 -24.99 -23.69
N GLY A 312 5.56 -23.70 -23.65
CA GLY A 312 4.87 -22.69 -22.85
C GLY A 312 5.38 -22.54 -21.42
N GLN A 313 6.39 -23.29 -21.00
CA GLN A 313 6.96 -23.23 -19.66
C GLN A 313 8.19 -22.33 -19.56
N MET A 314 8.84 -22.03 -20.69
CA MET A 314 9.99 -21.17 -20.76
C MET A 314 9.69 -19.88 -21.53
N VAL A 315 10.53 -18.84 -21.38
CA VAL A 315 10.38 -17.63 -22.19
C VAL A 315 10.61 -17.95 -23.66
N LYS A 316 9.80 -17.35 -24.52
CA LYS A 316 9.71 -17.73 -25.94
C LYS A 316 11.06 -17.79 -26.69
N PRO A 317 11.99 -16.82 -26.58
CA PRO A 317 13.29 -16.94 -27.28
C PRO A 317 14.11 -18.16 -26.83
N PHE A 318 14.07 -18.50 -25.53
CA PHE A 318 14.75 -19.67 -24.99
C PHE A 318 14.09 -20.96 -25.50
N GLU A 319 12.76 -21.01 -25.44
CA GLU A 319 11.98 -22.17 -25.91
C GLU A 319 12.21 -22.44 -27.40
N ASP A 320 12.09 -21.42 -28.25
CA ASP A 320 12.31 -21.55 -29.69
C ASP A 320 13.72 -22.09 -30.02
N ALA A 321 14.74 -21.61 -29.31
CA ALA A 321 16.11 -22.07 -29.49
C ALA A 321 16.32 -23.51 -28.99
N ALA A 322 15.79 -23.85 -27.80
CA ALA A 322 15.93 -25.19 -27.21
C ALA A 322 15.19 -26.26 -28.02
N PHE A 323 13.94 -26.02 -28.41
CA PHE A 323 13.15 -26.94 -29.21
C PHE A 323 13.63 -27.04 -30.66
N GLY A 324 14.29 -26.00 -31.19
CA GLY A 324 14.90 -26.02 -32.52
C GLY A 324 16.21 -26.82 -32.63
N ALA A 325 16.89 -27.08 -31.50
CA ALA A 325 18.19 -27.77 -31.46
C ALA A 325 18.02 -29.29 -31.28
N SER A 326 19.01 -30.11 -31.63
CA SER A 326 19.02 -31.56 -31.42
C SER A 326 19.58 -31.91 -30.03
N THR A 327 19.27 -33.14 -29.55
CA THR A 327 19.90 -33.70 -28.34
C THR A 327 21.42 -33.68 -28.45
N GLY A 328 22.10 -33.11 -27.48
CA GLY A 328 23.55 -32.93 -27.43
C GLY A 328 24.02 -31.58 -27.93
N ASP A 329 23.21 -30.82 -28.66
CA ASP A 329 23.61 -29.51 -29.19
C ASP A 329 23.72 -28.48 -28.07
N ILE A 330 24.66 -27.53 -28.26
CA ILE A 330 24.82 -26.33 -27.49
C ILE A 330 24.48 -25.13 -28.39
N VAL A 331 23.47 -24.36 -28.00
CA VAL A 331 22.99 -23.21 -28.77
C VAL A 331 23.10 -21.91 -27.99
N GLY A 332 23.39 -20.84 -28.69
CA GLY A 332 23.54 -19.50 -28.14
C GLY A 332 24.33 -18.57 -29.08
N PRO A 333 24.45 -17.27 -28.75
CA PRO A 333 23.77 -16.59 -27.63
C PRO A 333 22.29 -16.40 -27.90
N VAL A 334 21.43 -16.79 -26.96
CA VAL A 334 19.98 -16.58 -27.03
C VAL A 334 19.61 -15.42 -26.11
N LEU A 335 19.16 -14.32 -26.67
CA LEU A 335 18.76 -13.15 -25.89
C LEU A 335 17.33 -13.29 -25.40
N SER A 336 17.13 -13.15 -24.11
CA SER A 336 15.80 -13.04 -23.47
C SER A 336 15.72 -11.79 -22.58
N GLN A 337 14.59 -11.59 -21.93
CA GLN A 337 14.44 -10.53 -20.92
C GLN A 337 15.37 -10.67 -19.71
N PHE A 338 15.95 -11.84 -19.48
CA PHE A 338 16.86 -12.12 -18.36
C PHE A 338 18.33 -11.93 -18.71
N GLY A 339 18.69 -11.90 -20.00
CA GLY A 339 20.06 -11.82 -20.48
C GLY A 339 20.32 -12.78 -21.63
N TYR A 340 21.61 -13.08 -21.86
CA TYR A 340 22.04 -14.06 -22.84
C TYR A 340 22.10 -15.47 -22.22
N HIS A 341 21.60 -16.46 -22.95
CA HIS A 341 21.63 -17.86 -22.55
C HIS A 341 22.56 -18.66 -23.47
N ILE A 342 23.30 -19.59 -22.87
CA ILE A 342 23.93 -20.71 -23.54
C ILE A 342 23.10 -21.94 -23.13
N ILE A 343 22.52 -22.66 -24.08
CA ILE A 343 21.57 -23.74 -23.80
C ILE A 343 22.16 -25.04 -24.33
N LYS A 344 22.24 -26.08 -23.50
CA LYS A 344 22.58 -27.44 -23.89
C LYS A 344 21.34 -28.32 -23.80
N VAL A 345 20.95 -28.93 -24.91
CA VAL A 345 19.84 -29.90 -24.92
C VAL A 345 20.39 -31.26 -24.48
N ASN A 346 20.00 -31.71 -23.29
CA ASN A 346 20.47 -32.95 -22.71
C ASN A 346 19.72 -34.18 -23.28
N ASP A 347 18.37 -34.07 -23.38
CA ASP A 347 17.54 -35.18 -23.85
C ASP A 347 16.15 -34.66 -24.29
N ARG A 348 15.40 -35.56 -25.01
CA ARG A 348 14.04 -35.31 -25.49
C ARG A 348 13.16 -36.50 -25.19
N ARG A 349 11.89 -36.30 -24.87
CA ARG A 349 10.88 -37.34 -24.70
C ARG A 349 9.51 -36.86 -25.14
N THR A 350 8.61 -37.79 -25.38
CA THR A 350 7.20 -37.52 -25.62
C THR A 350 6.39 -38.11 -24.49
N THR A 351 5.62 -37.28 -23.80
CA THR A 351 4.73 -37.68 -22.70
C THR A 351 3.33 -37.18 -23.03
N ASP A 352 2.33 -38.04 -23.05
CA ASP A 352 0.93 -37.71 -23.38
C ASP A 352 0.79 -36.92 -24.70
N ASP A 353 1.45 -37.39 -25.76
CA ASP A 353 1.53 -36.75 -27.09
C ASP A 353 2.12 -35.33 -27.12
N LYS A 354 2.81 -34.93 -26.06
CA LYS A 354 3.52 -33.65 -25.99
C LYS A 354 5.02 -33.87 -25.89
N GLU A 355 5.76 -33.08 -26.67
CA GLU A 355 7.22 -33.08 -26.60
C GLU A 355 7.69 -32.36 -25.36
N GLU A 356 8.63 -32.97 -24.62
CA GLU A 356 9.35 -32.37 -23.48
C GLU A 356 10.84 -32.46 -23.73
N LEU A 357 11.54 -31.39 -23.28
CA LEU A 357 12.99 -31.29 -23.30
C LEU A 357 13.56 -31.35 -21.90
N ASN A 358 14.73 -31.99 -21.77
CA ASN A 358 15.64 -31.78 -20.65
C ASN A 358 16.79 -30.93 -21.15
N ALA A 359 17.03 -29.77 -20.53
CA ALA A 359 18.12 -28.89 -20.92
C ALA A 359 18.87 -28.36 -19.70
N SER A 360 20.12 -27.99 -19.96
CA SER A 360 20.93 -27.17 -19.04
C SER A 360 21.21 -25.83 -19.66
N HIS A 361 21.37 -24.79 -18.84
CA HIS A 361 21.71 -23.46 -19.34
C HIS A 361 22.75 -22.73 -18.50
N ILE A 362 23.41 -21.77 -19.14
CA ILE A 362 24.21 -20.73 -18.49
C ILE A 362 23.52 -19.41 -18.81
N LEU A 363 23.07 -18.68 -17.78
CA LEU A 363 22.50 -17.35 -17.90
C LEU A 363 23.59 -16.31 -17.62
N LEU A 364 23.77 -15.40 -18.56
CA LEU A 364 24.63 -14.23 -18.42
C LEU A 364 23.74 -12.97 -18.45
N LYS A 365 23.53 -12.36 -17.30
CA LYS A 365 22.70 -11.15 -17.17
C LYS A 365 23.40 -9.95 -17.80
N ILE A 366 22.63 -9.09 -18.45
CA ILE A 366 23.14 -7.82 -18.95
C ILE A 366 22.89 -6.78 -17.86
N GLU A 367 23.90 -6.58 -17.02
CA GLU A 367 23.86 -5.60 -15.94
C GLU A 367 24.60 -4.32 -16.36
N MET A 368 24.10 -3.19 -15.85
CA MET A 368 24.72 -1.89 -16.11
C MET A 368 26.10 -1.83 -15.44
N GLY A 369 27.12 -1.57 -16.23
CA GLY A 369 28.50 -1.44 -15.74
C GLY A 369 28.80 -0.02 -15.22
N PRO A 370 29.90 0.12 -14.47
CA PRO A 370 30.34 1.40 -13.90
C PRO A 370 30.49 2.50 -14.96
N ASN A 371 31.01 2.17 -16.15
CA ASN A 371 31.19 3.14 -17.24
C ASN A 371 29.87 3.72 -17.75
N THR A 372 28.83 2.88 -17.82
CA THR A 372 27.47 3.31 -18.22
C THR A 372 26.85 4.20 -17.15
N LEU A 373 26.99 3.82 -15.88
CA LEU A 373 26.51 4.62 -14.74
C LEU A 373 27.19 5.99 -14.70
N ASP A 374 28.52 6.02 -14.85
CA ASP A 374 29.31 7.26 -14.89
C ASP A 374 28.93 8.15 -16.09
N ALA A 375 28.64 7.54 -17.24
CA ALA A 375 28.21 8.28 -18.42
C ALA A 375 26.85 8.94 -18.23
N LEU A 376 25.87 8.22 -17.59
CA LEU A 376 24.57 8.77 -17.27
C LEU A 376 24.67 9.90 -16.23
N LYS A 377 25.46 9.70 -15.19
CA LYS A 377 25.72 10.71 -14.17
C LYS A 377 26.37 11.98 -14.77
N ARG A 378 27.38 11.83 -15.66
CA ARG A 378 27.95 12.96 -16.36
C ARG A 378 26.93 13.69 -17.24
N LYS A 379 26.08 12.97 -17.97
CA LYS A 379 25.02 13.59 -18.80
C LYS A 379 24.08 14.42 -17.97
N SER A 380 23.59 13.88 -16.85
CA SER A 380 22.69 14.61 -15.95
C SER A 380 23.36 15.83 -15.30
N THR A 381 24.65 15.71 -14.93
CA THR A 381 25.43 16.82 -14.35
C THR A 381 25.66 17.95 -15.36
N LEU A 382 26.03 17.63 -16.60
CA LEU A 382 26.22 18.64 -17.65
C LEU A 382 24.90 19.34 -17.98
N PHE A 383 23.81 18.57 -18.06
CA PHE A 383 22.47 19.14 -18.25
C PHE A 383 22.09 20.08 -17.12
N SER A 384 22.26 19.67 -15.83
CA SER A 384 21.96 20.50 -14.66
C SER A 384 22.76 21.81 -14.69
N TYR A 385 24.04 21.74 -15.05
CA TYR A 385 24.89 22.91 -15.17
C TYR A 385 24.37 23.89 -16.23
N ASP A 386 24.09 23.41 -17.45
CA ASP A 386 23.57 24.25 -18.54
C ASP A 386 22.15 24.76 -18.24
N ALA A 387 21.30 23.93 -17.65
CA ALA A 387 19.94 24.27 -17.30
C ALA A 387 19.84 25.33 -16.17
N SER A 388 20.83 25.36 -15.27
CA SER A 388 20.94 26.32 -14.17
C SER A 388 21.61 27.64 -14.59
N ASP A 389 22.30 27.68 -15.75
CA ASP A 389 22.95 28.88 -16.25
C ASP A 389 21.88 29.89 -16.74
N PRO A 390 21.83 31.11 -16.17
CA PRO A 390 20.83 32.11 -16.55
C PRO A 390 20.90 32.54 -18.04
N THR A 391 22.02 32.28 -18.71
CA THR A 391 22.21 32.64 -20.14
C THR A 391 21.71 31.54 -21.09
N ILE A 392 21.64 30.30 -20.63
CA ILE A 392 21.16 29.14 -21.39
C ILE A 392 19.72 28.85 -20.97
N GLY A 393 19.53 28.49 -19.72
CA GLY A 393 18.24 28.15 -19.12
C GLY A 393 17.74 26.75 -19.47
N PHE A 394 16.75 26.30 -18.71
CA PHE A 394 16.25 24.93 -18.77
C PHE A 394 15.73 24.52 -20.15
N ALA A 395 15.00 25.40 -20.85
CA ALA A 395 14.44 25.09 -22.17
C ALA A 395 15.52 24.90 -23.24
N ALA A 396 16.54 25.78 -23.28
CA ALA A 396 17.63 25.63 -24.24
C ALA A 396 18.55 24.44 -23.90
N ALA A 397 18.68 24.09 -22.63
CA ALA A 397 19.39 22.87 -22.21
C ALA A 397 18.66 21.60 -22.70
N ILE A 398 17.32 21.55 -22.65
CA ILE A 398 16.53 20.43 -23.23
C ILE A 398 16.88 20.23 -24.70
N ASP A 399 16.86 21.31 -25.48
CA ASP A 399 17.12 21.25 -26.92
C ASP A 399 18.58 20.84 -27.21
N SER A 400 19.56 21.41 -26.50
CA SER A 400 20.98 21.14 -26.72
C SER A 400 21.41 19.74 -26.34
N HIS A 401 20.83 19.19 -25.25
CA HIS A 401 21.11 17.83 -24.78
C HIS A 401 20.17 16.78 -25.38
N GLN A 402 19.16 17.18 -26.16
CA GLN A 402 18.16 16.30 -26.79
C GLN A 402 17.46 15.39 -25.77
N VAL A 403 17.04 15.96 -24.63
CA VAL A 403 16.41 15.24 -23.53
C VAL A 403 14.93 15.52 -23.53
N GLU A 404 14.12 14.47 -23.39
CA GLU A 404 12.67 14.62 -23.20
C GLU A 404 12.37 14.92 -21.72
N THR A 405 11.46 15.86 -21.48
CA THR A 405 10.98 16.17 -20.13
C THR A 405 9.57 15.67 -19.89
N LYS A 406 9.23 15.44 -18.61
CA LYS A 406 7.88 15.12 -18.18
C LYS A 406 7.50 16.01 -17.00
N LYS A 407 6.27 16.53 -17.03
CA LYS A 407 5.72 17.26 -15.89
C LYS A 407 5.12 16.29 -14.88
N THR A 408 5.48 16.48 -13.62
CA THR A 408 4.90 15.80 -12.47
C THR A 408 4.20 16.82 -11.60
N ALA A 409 2.87 16.80 -11.64
CA ALA A 409 1.99 17.72 -10.91
C ALA A 409 1.45 17.09 -9.61
N ASN A 410 0.84 17.92 -8.78
CA ASN A 410 0.17 17.55 -7.53
C ASN A 410 1.12 16.90 -6.49
N ILE A 411 2.36 17.38 -6.44
CA ILE A 411 3.31 16.99 -5.42
C ILE A 411 2.96 17.77 -4.14
N THR A 412 2.68 17.06 -3.04
CA THR A 412 2.49 17.64 -1.70
C THR A 412 3.74 17.43 -0.86
N ALA A 413 3.87 18.16 0.25
CA ALA A 413 5.01 18.00 1.15
C ALA A 413 5.13 16.58 1.74
N GLY A 414 4.01 15.87 1.85
CA GLY A 414 3.94 14.48 2.31
C GLY A 414 4.21 13.44 1.21
N SER A 415 4.36 13.84 -0.07
CA SER A 415 4.63 12.89 -1.16
C SER A 415 5.99 12.21 -0.94
N SER A 416 6.06 10.89 -1.14
CA SER A 416 7.31 10.11 -1.12
C SER A 416 7.81 9.75 -2.52
N ALA A 417 6.98 9.95 -3.55
CA ALA A 417 7.25 9.54 -4.92
C ALA A 417 6.83 10.60 -5.94
N LEU A 418 7.49 10.58 -7.08
CA LEU A 418 7.08 11.33 -8.28
C LEU A 418 6.30 10.41 -9.23
N ARG A 419 5.18 10.91 -9.74
CA ARG A 419 4.41 10.19 -10.76
C ARG A 419 5.31 9.91 -11.98
N ASN A 420 5.35 8.69 -12.45
CA ASN A 420 6.18 8.15 -13.53
C ASN A 420 7.65 7.83 -13.18
N PHE A 421 8.18 8.26 -12.03
CA PHE A 421 9.58 8.06 -11.67
C PHE A 421 9.75 7.15 -10.44
N GLY A 422 8.66 6.89 -9.70
CA GLY A 422 8.69 6.08 -8.48
C GLY A 422 9.14 6.86 -7.24
N PRO A 423 9.64 6.18 -6.21
CA PRO A 423 10.13 6.82 -4.99
C PRO A 423 11.20 7.85 -5.31
N PHE A 424 11.01 9.09 -4.84
CA PHE A 424 11.91 10.20 -5.13
C PHE A 424 11.79 11.32 -4.09
N ARG A 425 12.07 10.99 -2.84
CA ARG A 425 11.92 11.94 -1.73
C ARG A 425 12.77 13.19 -1.88
N ASP A 426 14.01 13.03 -2.39
CA ASP A 426 14.90 14.18 -2.61
C ASP A 426 14.36 15.17 -3.64
N ALA A 427 13.64 14.70 -4.66
CA ALA A 427 12.98 15.57 -5.62
C ALA A 427 11.75 16.29 -5.01
N VAL A 428 11.01 15.63 -4.11
CA VAL A 428 9.94 16.27 -3.34
C VAL A 428 10.51 17.34 -2.41
N ARG A 429 11.62 17.04 -1.71
CA ARG A 429 12.32 18.01 -0.86
C ARG A 429 12.79 19.22 -1.69
N PHE A 430 13.47 18.97 -2.80
CA PHE A 430 13.84 20.02 -3.73
C PHE A 430 12.63 20.87 -4.13
N ALA A 431 11.49 20.25 -4.48
CA ALA A 431 10.29 20.97 -4.86
C ALA A 431 9.84 21.97 -3.78
N PHE A 432 9.92 21.61 -2.49
CA PHE A 432 9.42 22.45 -1.38
C PHE A 432 10.47 23.42 -0.80
N ASP A 433 11.75 23.16 -1.00
CA ASP A 433 12.83 24.04 -0.55
C ASP A 433 13.21 25.10 -1.60
N SER A 434 12.74 24.97 -2.84
CA SER A 434 13.12 25.81 -3.99
C SER A 434 12.09 26.90 -4.31
N GLN A 435 12.55 27.89 -5.05
CA GLN A 435 11.71 28.94 -5.66
C GLN A 435 11.31 28.55 -7.09
N LEU A 436 10.29 29.24 -7.61
CA LEU A 436 9.84 29.06 -8.99
C LEU A 436 11.02 29.21 -9.96
N ASP A 437 11.10 28.31 -10.93
CA ASP A 437 12.17 28.20 -11.95
C ASP A 437 13.53 27.71 -11.44
N ASP A 438 13.72 27.47 -10.14
CA ASP A 438 14.94 26.82 -9.66
C ASP A 438 15.13 25.45 -10.29
N VAL A 439 16.39 25.11 -10.58
CA VAL A 439 16.82 23.83 -11.17
C VAL A 439 17.64 23.04 -10.15
N SER A 440 17.35 21.75 -10.01
CA SER A 440 18.06 20.87 -9.08
C SER A 440 19.43 20.47 -9.58
N ASP A 441 20.32 20.12 -8.66
CA ASP A 441 21.42 19.21 -8.95
C ASP A 441 20.86 17.87 -9.45
N PRO A 442 21.68 16.99 -10.07
CA PRO A 442 21.26 15.64 -10.40
C PRO A 442 20.80 14.88 -9.16
N LEU A 443 19.57 14.43 -9.17
CA LEU A 443 18.96 13.58 -8.15
C LEU A 443 18.89 12.14 -8.64
N GLU A 444 18.96 11.17 -7.74
CA GLU A 444 19.14 9.77 -8.09
C GLU A 444 18.19 8.87 -7.27
N ASN A 445 17.63 7.86 -7.94
CA ASN A 445 16.99 6.71 -7.28
C ASN A 445 17.47 5.41 -7.97
N ASP A 446 16.90 4.26 -7.60
CA ASP A 446 17.28 2.95 -8.17
C ASP A 446 17.19 2.92 -9.70
N ARG A 447 16.27 3.69 -10.33
CA ARG A 447 15.93 3.58 -11.74
C ARG A 447 16.37 4.76 -12.60
N TYR A 448 16.58 5.94 -12.01
CA TYR A 448 16.78 7.18 -12.76
C TYR A 448 17.85 8.07 -12.13
N PHE A 449 18.58 8.79 -12.98
CA PHE A 449 19.07 10.13 -12.68
C PHE A 449 18.05 11.13 -13.22
N ILE A 450 17.71 12.16 -12.45
CA ILE A 450 16.84 13.24 -12.89
C ILE A 450 17.46 14.60 -12.59
N VAL A 451 17.06 15.60 -13.39
CA VAL A 451 17.22 17.02 -13.09
C VAL A 451 15.84 17.65 -13.18
N ALA A 452 15.41 18.30 -12.12
CA ALA A 452 14.08 18.87 -12.00
C ALA A 452 14.13 20.40 -11.97
N ARG A 453 13.15 21.05 -12.62
CA ARG A 453 12.86 22.48 -12.49
C ARG A 453 11.52 22.65 -11.78
N LEU A 454 11.43 23.57 -10.83
CA LEU A 454 10.16 23.91 -10.20
C LEU A 454 9.31 24.74 -11.18
N ASP A 455 8.30 24.11 -11.77
CA ASP A 455 7.48 24.67 -12.84
C ASP A 455 6.31 25.51 -12.31
N SER A 456 5.68 25.11 -11.19
CA SER A 456 4.61 25.90 -10.57
C SER A 456 4.41 25.57 -9.10
N ILE A 457 3.88 26.57 -8.38
CA ILE A 457 3.49 26.48 -6.97
C ILE A 457 2.00 26.80 -6.90
N LEU A 458 1.22 25.87 -6.39
CA LEU A 458 -0.19 26.03 -6.12
C LEU A 458 -0.38 26.12 -4.60
N PRO A 459 -0.69 27.29 -4.03
CA PRO A 459 -0.75 27.46 -2.58
C PRO A 459 -1.90 26.64 -1.97
N GLU A 460 -1.77 26.35 -0.68
CA GLU A 460 -2.88 25.83 0.12
C GLU A 460 -4.09 26.75 0.08
N GLY A 461 -5.29 26.19 0.22
CA GLY A 461 -6.52 26.97 0.24
C GLY A 461 -7.71 26.18 -0.30
N THR A 462 -8.85 26.86 -0.38
CA THR A 462 -10.07 26.28 -0.95
C THR A 462 -10.06 26.43 -2.47
N ARG A 463 -10.33 25.36 -3.18
CA ARG A 463 -10.46 25.34 -4.66
C ARG A 463 -11.65 26.21 -5.06
N SER A 464 -11.48 27.02 -6.10
CA SER A 464 -12.56 27.88 -6.58
C SER A 464 -13.73 27.07 -7.17
N PHE A 465 -14.89 27.72 -7.29
CA PHE A 465 -16.06 27.09 -7.88
C PHE A 465 -15.76 26.58 -9.31
N GLU A 466 -15.07 27.36 -10.11
CA GLU A 466 -14.70 27.04 -11.49
C GLU A 466 -13.80 25.79 -11.57
N GLU A 467 -12.90 25.62 -10.58
CA GLU A 467 -12.01 24.44 -10.51
C GLU A 467 -12.77 23.14 -10.19
N VAL A 468 -13.91 23.23 -9.49
CA VAL A 468 -14.65 22.06 -8.99
C VAL A 468 -16.04 21.89 -9.63
N GLU A 469 -16.47 22.85 -10.45
CA GLU A 469 -17.79 22.86 -11.10
C GLU A 469 -18.09 21.53 -11.82
N GLY A 470 -17.15 21.04 -12.61
CA GLY A 470 -17.29 19.75 -13.32
C GLY A 470 -17.45 18.57 -12.37
N GLN A 471 -16.75 18.56 -11.23
CA GLN A 471 -16.87 17.53 -10.22
C GLN A 471 -18.24 17.58 -9.54
N ILE A 472 -18.71 18.77 -9.17
CA ILE A 472 -20.03 18.98 -8.56
C ILE A 472 -21.14 18.60 -9.54
N LYS A 473 -21.06 19.04 -10.79
CA LYS A 473 -22.01 18.69 -11.86
C LYS A 473 -22.13 17.18 -12.02
N ASN A 474 -21.01 16.47 -12.07
CA ASN A 474 -21.02 15.00 -12.20
C ASN A 474 -21.67 14.33 -10.97
N SER A 475 -21.38 14.80 -9.76
CA SER A 475 -21.97 14.28 -8.52
C SER A 475 -23.50 14.50 -8.52
N LEU A 476 -23.97 15.72 -8.77
CA LEU A 476 -25.40 16.03 -8.80
C LEU A 476 -26.15 15.27 -9.91
N ASN A 477 -25.54 15.15 -11.09
CA ASN A 477 -26.11 14.36 -12.18
C ASN A 477 -26.21 12.87 -11.81
N GLN A 478 -25.20 12.33 -11.13
CA GLN A 478 -25.24 10.95 -10.65
C GLN A 478 -26.37 10.73 -9.64
N ASP A 479 -26.56 11.64 -8.69
CA ASP A 479 -27.63 11.57 -7.68
C ASP A 479 -29.02 11.70 -8.33
N ARG A 480 -29.18 12.62 -9.28
CA ARG A 480 -30.41 12.79 -10.04
C ARG A 480 -30.75 11.55 -10.85
N ARG A 481 -29.75 11.00 -11.58
CA ARG A 481 -29.95 9.76 -12.35
C ARG A 481 -30.30 8.58 -11.44
N LEU A 482 -29.66 8.47 -10.28
CA LEU A 482 -29.98 7.41 -9.31
C LEU A 482 -31.41 7.52 -8.79
N THR A 483 -31.88 8.76 -8.53
CA THR A 483 -33.25 9.05 -8.12
C THR A 483 -34.25 8.71 -9.24
N ALA A 484 -34.00 9.15 -10.46
CA ALA A 484 -34.84 8.84 -11.61
C ALA A 484 -34.87 7.34 -11.91
N THR A 485 -33.71 6.66 -11.77
CA THR A 485 -33.60 5.19 -11.92
C THR A 485 -34.47 4.47 -10.90
N LYS A 486 -34.55 4.98 -9.66
CA LYS A 486 -35.43 4.41 -8.63
C LYS A 486 -36.90 4.51 -9.04
N VAL A 487 -37.33 5.69 -9.50
CA VAL A 487 -38.71 5.90 -9.96
C VAL A 487 -39.04 4.99 -11.14
N LEU A 488 -38.16 4.89 -12.15
CA LEU A 488 -38.35 3.96 -13.26
C LEU A 488 -38.45 2.50 -12.78
N ALA A 489 -37.58 2.09 -11.85
CA ALA A 489 -37.61 0.75 -11.31
C ALA A 489 -38.90 0.46 -10.53
N GLU A 490 -39.46 1.45 -9.81
CA GLU A 490 -40.76 1.35 -9.15
C GLU A 490 -41.91 1.15 -10.16
N GLN A 491 -41.90 1.91 -11.26
CA GLN A 491 -42.88 1.76 -12.35
C GLN A 491 -42.78 0.37 -13.03
N LEU A 492 -41.58 -0.12 -13.29
CA LEU A 492 -41.37 -1.44 -13.87
C LEU A 492 -41.75 -2.56 -12.92
N ARG A 493 -41.60 -2.34 -11.62
CA ARG A 493 -42.11 -3.26 -10.59
C ARG A 493 -43.63 -3.34 -10.63
N GLU A 494 -44.34 -2.23 -10.74
CA GLU A 494 -45.80 -2.22 -10.88
C GLU A 494 -46.24 -2.96 -12.15
N GLN A 495 -45.58 -2.77 -13.27
CA GLN A 495 -45.88 -3.51 -14.52
C GLN A 495 -45.74 -5.03 -14.30
N PHE A 496 -44.66 -5.45 -13.62
CA PHE A 496 -44.45 -6.85 -13.28
C PHE A 496 -45.60 -7.39 -12.37
N ASP A 497 -45.98 -6.64 -11.35
CA ASP A 497 -47.01 -7.02 -10.41
C ASP A 497 -48.40 -7.09 -11.10
N HIS A 498 -48.63 -6.38 -12.20
CA HIS A 498 -49.79 -6.44 -13.07
C HIS A 498 -49.75 -7.54 -14.13
N GLY A 499 -48.67 -8.36 -14.15
CA GLY A 499 -48.57 -9.55 -14.97
C GLY A 499 -47.65 -9.45 -16.19
N THR A 500 -47.00 -8.31 -16.40
CA THR A 500 -45.95 -8.19 -17.43
C THR A 500 -44.73 -9.00 -17.02
N THR A 501 -44.15 -9.77 -17.91
CA THR A 501 -42.94 -10.57 -17.62
C THR A 501 -41.65 -9.73 -17.67
N PHE A 502 -40.58 -10.16 -17.03
CA PHE A 502 -39.28 -9.52 -17.12
C PHE A 502 -38.74 -9.45 -18.54
N GLN A 503 -39.05 -10.46 -19.39
CA GLN A 503 -38.69 -10.44 -20.79
C GLN A 503 -39.43 -9.35 -21.56
N GLU A 504 -40.74 -9.23 -21.38
CA GLU A 504 -41.54 -8.18 -22.02
C GLU A 504 -41.11 -6.78 -21.58
N ILE A 505 -40.75 -6.61 -20.27
CA ILE A 505 -40.19 -5.36 -19.78
C ILE A 505 -38.87 -5.04 -20.50
N LYS A 506 -37.98 -6.03 -20.65
CA LYS A 506 -36.72 -5.88 -21.37
C LYS A 506 -36.96 -5.53 -22.84
N ASP A 507 -37.91 -6.22 -23.50
CA ASP A 507 -38.19 -6.00 -24.94
C ASP A 507 -38.75 -4.59 -25.23
N ASN A 508 -39.41 -3.99 -24.21
CA ASN A 508 -39.95 -2.63 -24.30
C ASN A 508 -38.98 -1.54 -23.77
N ASN A 509 -37.83 -1.94 -23.18
CA ASN A 509 -36.87 -1.02 -22.57
C ASN A 509 -35.44 -1.46 -22.91
N ASP A 510 -34.85 -0.91 -23.95
CA ASP A 510 -33.53 -1.31 -24.48
C ASP A 510 -32.41 -1.20 -23.44
N ASN A 511 -32.50 -0.22 -22.53
CA ASN A 511 -31.46 0.09 -21.53
C ASN A 511 -31.64 -0.66 -20.19
N VAL A 512 -32.60 -1.58 -20.09
CA VAL A 512 -32.80 -2.46 -18.91
C VAL A 512 -32.08 -3.78 -19.17
N ASP A 513 -31.29 -4.25 -18.24
CA ASP A 513 -30.62 -5.56 -18.32
C ASP A 513 -31.54 -6.67 -17.83
N LEU A 514 -31.62 -7.79 -18.56
CA LEU A 514 -32.32 -9.00 -18.12
C LEU A 514 -31.37 -9.92 -17.38
N VAL A 515 -31.83 -10.51 -16.29
CA VAL A 515 -31.20 -11.59 -15.53
C VAL A 515 -32.10 -12.81 -15.61
N SER A 516 -31.59 -13.93 -16.10
CA SER A 516 -32.36 -15.17 -16.27
C SER A 516 -31.57 -16.38 -15.78
N GLY A 517 -32.15 -17.14 -14.85
CA GLY A 517 -31.62 -18.38 -14.32
C GLY A 517 -30.24 -18.26 -13.66
N ASP A 518 -29.90 -17.09 -13.13
CA ASP A 518 -28.59 -16.88 -12.52
C ASP A 518 -28.51 -17.54 -11.14
N THR A 519 -27.71 -18.59 -11.04
CA THR A 519 -27.54 -19.40 -9.82
C THR A 519 -26.23 -19.08 -9.15
N LYS A 520 -26.25 -18.53 -7.94
CA LYS A 520 -25.06 -18.12 -7.17
C LYS A 520 -25.23 -18.36 -5.67
N LEU A 521 -24.08 -18.52 -4.99
CA LEU A 521 -23.98 -18.31 -3.55
C LEU A 521 -24.05 -16.80 -3.26
N LEU A 522 -24.63 -16.40 -2.11
CA LEU A 522 -24.80 -14.99 -1.77
C LEU A 522 -23.47 -14.23 -1.51
N ILE A 523 -22.37 -14.94 -1.31
CA ILE A 523 -21.02 -14.35 -1.27
C ILE A 523 -20.49 -13.96 -2.66
N ARG A 524 -21.16 -14.37 -3.73
CA ARG A 524 -20.78 -14.09 -5.12
C ARG A 524 -21.64 -12.97 -5.71
N SER A 525 -21.14 -12.35 -6.75
CA SER A 525 -21.88 -11.33 -7.49
C SER A 525 -22.85 -12.00 -8.47
N PHE A 526 -24.12 -11.55 -8.46
CA PHE A 526 -25.07 -11.94 -9.50
C PHE A 526 -24.79 -11.18 -10.80
N ASN A 527 -25.00 -11.87 -11.92
CA ASN A 527 -24.78 -11.29 -13.24
C ASN A 527 -25.62 -10.01 -13.40
N ARG A 528 -25.02 -8.98 -14.00
CA ARG A 528 -25.63 -7.65 -14.20
C ARG A 528 -25.89 -6.86 -12.90
N LEU A 529 -26.38 -7.49 -11.83
CA LEU A 529 -26.72 -6.84 -10.56
C LEU A 529 -25.49 -6.48 -9.73
N GLY A 530 -24.38 -7.18 -9.90
CA GLY A 530 -23.18 -7.01 -9.10
C GLY A 530 -23.35 -7.52 -7.67
N ARG A 531 -22.48 -7.03 -6.77
CA ARG A 531 -22.55 -7.36 -5.34
C ARG A 531 -23.23 -6.21 -4.59
N SER A 532 -24.42 -6.44 -4.09
CA SER A 532 -25.18 -5.49 -3.29
C SER A 532 -25.53 -6.10 -1.93
N ASN A 533 -25.11 -5.44 -0.85
CA ASN A 533 -25.47 -5.88 0.50
C ASN A 533 -26.99 -5.82 0.75
N PHE A 534 -27.70 -4.87 0.10
CA PHE A 534 -29.14 -4.79 0.16
C PHE A 534 -29.81 -6.01 -0.49
N LEU A 535 -29.30 -6.43 -1.66
CA LEU A 535 -29.81 -7.64 -2.35
C LEU A 535 -29.52 -8.89 -1.53
N VAL A 536 -28.29 -9.04 -1.00
CA VAL A 536 -27.92 -10.17 -0.13
C VAL A 536 -28.80 -10.22 1.10
N GLY A 537 -29.02 -9.08 1.78
CA GLY A 537 -29.88 -9.01 2.97
C GLY A 537 -31.34 -9.36 2.70
N ALA A 538 -31.86 -8.99 1.52
CA ALA A 538 -33.21 -9.33 1.11
C ALA A 538 -33.33 -10.82 0.73
N LEU A 539 -32.37 -11.36 -0.03
CA LEU A 539 -32.36 -12.77 -0.42
C LEU A 539 -32.24 -13.72 0.77
N LEU A 540 -31.50 -13.36 1.81
CA LEU A 540 -31.41 -14.18 3.04
C LEU A 540 -32.76 -14.48 3.70
N LYS A 541 -33.75 -13.59 3.50
CA LYS A 541 -35.10 -13.72 4.06
C LYS A 541 -36.12 -14.25 3.06
N ALA A 542 -35.74 -14.39 1.80
CA ALA A 542 -36.61 -14.71 0.69
C ALA A 542 -36.82 -16.24 0.54
N ARG A 543 -37.95 -16.60 -0.01
CA ARG A 543 -38.36 -17.97 -0.36
C ARG A 543 -38.54 -18.08 -1.87
N THR A 544 -38.51 -19.30 -2.38
CA THR A 544 -38.89 -19.58 -3.77
C THR A 544 -40.25 -18.96 -4.11
N GLY A 545 -40.29 -18.21 -5.18
CA GLY A 545 -41.46 -17.45 -5.64
C GLY A 545 -41.51 -16.00 -5.21
N ASP A 546 -40.78 -15.58 -4.18
CA ASP A 546 -40.77 -14.19 -3.72
C ASP A 546 -40.17 -13.26 -4.79
N VAL A 547 -40.78 -12.06 -4.89
CA VAL A 547 -40.31 -10.99 -5.77
C VAL A 547 -39.80 -9.83 -4.92
N ILE A 548 -38.56 -9.49 -5.12
CA ILE A 548 -37.81 -8.53 -4.30
C ILE A 548 -37.45 -7.31 -5.15
N GLY A 549 -37.52 -6.16 -4.57
CA GLY A 549 -37.13 -4.90 -5.23
C GLY A 549 -38.26 -3.92 -5.50
N PRO A 550 -37.93 -2.72 -5.95
CA PRO A 550 -36.59 -2.27 -6.38
C PRO A 550 -35.55 -2.23 -5.25
N ILE A 551 -34.41 -2.88 -5.46
CA ILE A 551 -33.30 -2.91 -4.51
C ILE A 551 -32.09 -2.17 -5.10
N LYS A 552 -31.49 -1.28 -4.29
CA LYS A 552 -30.28 -0.55 -4.68
C LYS A 552 -29.12 -1.50 -4.94
N THR A 553 -28.49 -1.32 -6.08
CA THR A 553 -27.27 -2.00 -6.51
C THR A 553 -26.12 -1.00 -6.66
N THR A 554 -24.96 -1.43 -7.12
CA THR A 554 -23.82 -0.53 -7.36
C THR A 554 -24.05 0.45 -8.49
N ARG A 555 -24.93 0.15 -9.48
CA ARG A 555 -25.14 0.96 -10.69
C ARG A 555 -26.59 1.28 -10.98
N GLY A 556 -27.50 1.12 -10.03
CA GLY A 556 -28.93 1.37 -10.21
C GLY A 556 -29.81 0.56 -9.26
N TYR A 557 -30.87 -0.04 -9.78
CA TYR A 557 -31.84 -0.82 -9.00
C TYR A 557 -32.14 -2.15 -9.67
N GLY A 558 -32.21 -3.20 -8.87
CA GLY A 558 -32.61 -4.55 -9.29
C GLY A 558 -34.02 -4.92 -8.83
N ILE A 559 -34.78 -5.61 -9.68
CA ILE A 559 -36.01 -6.29 -9.34
C ILE A 559 -35.78 -7.76 -9.65
N VAL A 560 -35.89 -8.62 -8.66
CA VAL A 560 -35.58 -10.05 -8.79
C VAL A 560 -36.69 -10.92 -8.25
N LYS A 561 -36.93 -12.04 -8.94
CA LYS A 561 -37.78 -13.13 -8.46
C LYS A 561 -36.88 -14.31 -8.08
N VAL A 562 -37.08 -14.86 -6.92
CA VAL A 562 -36.40 -16.06 -6.47
C VAL A 562 -37.05 -17.27 -7.16
N VAL A 563 -36.33 -17.90 -8.07
CA VAL A 563 -36.79 -19.08 -8.83
C VAL A 563 -36.61 -20.34 -8.00
N ASP A 564 -35.45 -20.47 -7.38
CA ASP A 564 -35.11 -21.62 -6.55
C ASP A 564 -34.12 -21.26 -5.45
N VAL A 565 -34.20 -21.98 -4.34
CA VAL A 565 -33.26 -21.94 -3.23
C VAL A 565 -32.84 -23.38 -2.93
N SER A 566 -31.56 -23.69 -3.06
CA SER A 566 -31.07 -25.04 -2.81
C SER A 566 -31.36 -25.51 -1.39
N ALA A 567 -31.55 -26.80 -1.21
CA ALA A 567 -31.80 -27.40 0.11
C ALA A 567 -30.65 -27.10 1.07
N ILE A 568 -30.99 -26.81 2.32
CA ILE A 568 -30.04 -26.58 3.39
C ILE A 568 -29.68 -27.93 4.01
N ASP A 569 -28.38 -28.22 4.10
CA ASP A 569 -27.87 -29.39 4.81
C ASP A 569 -27.67 -29.05 6.29
N SER A 570 -28.61 -29.47 7.12
CA SER A 570 -28.55 -29.26 8.56
C SER A 570 -27.39 -29.99 9.24
N SER A 571 -26.96 -31.14 8.70
CA SER A 571 -25.85 -31.91 9.26
C SER A 571 -24.52 -31.19 8.97
N ASP A 572 -24.34 -30.66 7.76
CA ASP A 572 -23.20 -29.85 7.39
C ASP A 572 -23.14 -28.52 8.19
N PHE A 573 -24.29 -27.91 8.42
CA PHE A 573 -24.36 -26.72 9.29
C PHE A 573 -23.86 -27.01 10.70
N GLU A 574 -24.34 -28.08 11.35
CA GLU A 574 -23.92 -28.42 12.72
C GLU A 574 -22.39 -28.71 12.78
N MET A 575 -21.82 -29.35 11.78
CA MET A 575 -20.37 -29.59 11.72
C MET A 575 -19.55 -28.30 11.57
N LYS A 576 -20.07 -27.29 10.88
CA LYS A 576 -19.38 -26.04 10.59
C LYS A 576 -19.68 -24.90 11.56
N ARG A 577 -20.72 -25.04 12.37
CA ARG A 577 -21.28 -24.01 13.24
C ARG A 577 -20.22 -23.31 14.09
N ASP A 578 -19.40 -24.09 14.81
CA ASP A 578 -18.39 -23.53 15.73
C ASP A 578 -17.25 -22.82 14.98
N VAL A 579 -16.87 -23.30 13.80
CA VAL A 579 -15.87 -22.66 12.96
C VAL A 579 -16.40 -21.35 12.42
N ILE A 580 -17.63 -21.31 11.94
CA ILE A 580 -18.28 -20.10 11.46
C ILE A 580 -18.42 -19.07 12.59
N TYR A 581 -18.86 -19.50 13.78
CA TYR A 581 -18.95 -18.64 14.95
C TYR A 581 -17.60 -17.97 15.27
N LYS A 582 -16.52 -18.76 15.34
CA LYS A 582 -15.16 -18.25 15.61
C LYS A 582 -14.71 -17.26 14.56
N ASN A 583 -14.97 -17.56 13.29
CA ASN A 583 -14.58 -16.67 12.17
C ASN A 583 -15.32 -15.33 12.22
N ILE A 584 -16.65 -15.35 12.44
CA ILE A 584 -17.44 -14.12 12.55
C ILE A 584 -16.99 -13.32 13.76
N ARG A 585 -16.75 -13.97 14.90
CA ARG A 585 -16.28 -13.32 16.12
C ARG A 585 -14.93 -12.63 15.88
N SER A 586 -13.96 -13.34 15.33
CA SER A 586 -12.64 -12.79 15.04
C SER A 586 -12.72 -11.62 14.06
N GLN A 587 -13.54 -11.74 13.00
CA GLN A 587 -13.73 -10.65 12.04
C GLN A 587 -14.35 -9.42 12.70
N ARG A 588 -15.46 -9.57 13.45
CA ARG A 588 -16.12 -8.44 14.14
C ARG A 588 -15.22 -7.79 15.18
N GLN A 589 -14.46 -8.59 15.91
CA GLN A 589 -13.49 -8.07 16.88
C GLN A 589 -12.40 -7.25 16.20
N SER A 590 -11.88 -7.74 15.06
CA SER A 590 -10.90 -7.00 14.27
C SER A 590 -11.47 -5.70 13.71
N GLU A 591 -12.67 -5.74 13.13
CA GLU A 591 -13.37 -4.55 12.59
C GLU A 591 -13.65 -3.53 13.71
N ASN A 592 -14.12 -3.98 14.87
CA ASN A 592 -14.41 -3.12 16.01
C ASN A 592 -13.15 -2.44 16.55
N PHE A 593 -12.06 -3.20 16.70
CA PHE A 593 -10.75 -2.65 17.09
C PHE A 593 -10.21 -1.64 16.07
N GLN A 594 -10.31 -1.93 14.76
CA GLN A 594 -9.87 -1.03 13.70
C GLN A 594 -10.68 0.28 13.71
N ASN A 595 -12.00 0.21 13.85
CA ASN A 595 -12.87 1.38 13.94
C ASN A 595 -12.55 2.23 15.18
N TRP A 596 -12.36 1.57 16.33
CA TRP A 596 -11.95 2.24 17.57
C TRP A 596 -10.59 2.94 17.40
N TYR A 597 -9.59 2.24 16.86
CA TYR A 597 -8.26 2.79 16.63
C TYR A 597 -8.29 3.96 15.64
N GLN A 598 -9.06 3.85 14.55
CA GLN A 598 -9.20 4.94 13.59
C GLN A 598 -9.80 6.19 14.25
N ASN A 599 -10.86 6.04 15.04
CA ASN A 599 -11.44 7.15 15.80
C ASN A 599 -10.44 7.77 16.79
N LEU A 600 -9.62 6.95 17.45
CA LEU A 600 -8.57 7.41 18.34
C LEU A 600 -7.49 8.20 17.60
N ARG A 601 -7.07 7.71 16.44
CA ARG A 601 -6.09 8.37 15.56
C ARG A 601 -6.62 9.70 15.02
N ASP A 602 -7.89 9.75 14.60
CA ASP A 602 -8.52 10.96 14.05
C ASP A 602 -8.67 12.09 15.09
N GLN A 603 -8.72 11.73 16.38
CA GLN A 603 -8.78 12.68 17.49
C GLN A 603 -7.40 13.09 18.02
N ALA A 604 -6.35 12.36 17.63
CA ALA A 604 -4.99 12.59 18.13
C ALA A 604 -4.33 13.79 17.45
N GLU A 605 -3.56 14.55 18.23
CA GLU A 605 -2.67 15.57 17.70
C GLU A 605 -1.36 14.91 17.24
N ILE A 606 -1.18 14.79 15.91
CA ILE A 606 -0.03 14.13 15.30
C ILE A 606 0.78 15.17 14.50
N VAL A 607 2.04 15.35 14.88
CA VAL A 607 3.02 16.17 14.14
C VAL A 607 4.02 15.25 13.47
N ASP A 608 4.09 15.30 12.14
CA ASP A 608 5.03 14.50 11.33
C ASP A 608 6.18 15.38 10.82
N ASN A 609 7.36 15.13 11.35
CA ASN A 609 8.59 15.80 10.98
C ASN A 609 9.51 14.95 10.08
N ARG A 610 9.07 13.77 9.65
CA ARG A 610 9.89 12.84 8.82
C ARG A 610 10.45 13.51 7.56
N LYS A 611 9.72 14.48 7.00
CA LYS A 611 10.17 15.27 5.83
C LYS A 611 11.49 16.00 6.02
N PHE A 612 11.92 16.23 7.26
CA PHE A 612 13.19 16.90 7.56
C PHE A 612 14.36 15.92 7.74
N TYR A 613 14.08 14.62 7.78
CA TYR A 613 15.08 13.57 8.00
C TYR A 613 15.29 12.68 6.78
N PHE A 614 14.26 12.50 5.97
CA PHE A 614 14.27 11.56 4.85
C PHE A 614 13.77 12.20 3.57
#